data_6eecd905f99cbd6dadde2dd7be081234
#
_entry.id   6eecd905f99cbd6dadde2dd7be081234
#
_cell.length_a   1.000
_cell.length_b   1.000
_cell.length_c   1.000
_cell.angle_alpha   90.00
_cell.angle_beta   90.00
_cell.angle_gamma   90.00
#
_symmetry.space_group_name_H-M   'P 1'
#
loop_
_entity.id
_entity.type
_entity.pdbx_description
1 polymer ?
#
loop_
_entity_poly.entity_id
_entity_poly.type
_entity_poly.pdbx_seq_one_letter_code
_entity_poly.pdbx_strand_id
1 'polypeptide(L)' 'MEYIEIKEQIKQKLPVARDLGDSENLLELGLSSLTIMRLVNQWRKQGVKVSFGSLMENPTLEGWWR' A
#
# COMPACT_ATOMS: atom_id res chain seq x y z
N MET A 1 -0.33 -10.47 7.98
CA MET A 1 0.79 -9.72 7.39
C MET A 1 1.18 -8.58 8.32
N GLU A 2 2.45 -8.46 8.59
CA GLU A 2 2.95 -7.45 9.52
C GLU A 2 3.04 -6.08 8.87
N TYR A 3 2.94 -5.02 9.69
CA TYR A 3 3.04 -3.65 9.22
C TYR A 3 4.35 -3.39 8.46
N ILE A 4 5.45 -3.90 8.98
CA ILE A 4 6.75 -3.70 8.33
C ILE A 4 6.79 -4.36 6.94
N GLU A 5 6.10 -5.48 6.76
CA GLU A 5 6.04 -6.13 5.47
C GLU A 5 5.28 -5.28 4.45
N ILE A 6 4.16 -4.69 4.88
CA ILE A 6 3.38 -3.80 4.03
C ILE A 6 4.22 -2.61 3.62
N LYS A 7 4.88 -1.99 4.59
CA LYS A 7 5.72 -0.82 4.35
C LYS A 7 6.84 -1.11 3.36
N GLU A 8 7.48 -2.26 3.52
CA GLU A 8 8.58 -2.65 2.64
C GLU A 8 8.11 -2.91 1.21
N GLN A 9 6.97 -3.59 1.06
CA GLN A 9 6.41 -3.86 -0.25
C GLN A 9 6.02 -2.58 -0.97
N ILE A 10 5.41 -1.64 -0.25
CA ILE A 10 5.02 -0.35 -0.82
C ILE A 10 6.26 0.44 -1.21
N LYS A 11 7.27 0.47 -0.34
CA LYS A 11 8.50 1.20 -0.59
C LYS A 11 9.19 0.73 -1.87
N GLN A 12 9.15 -0.57 -2.15
CA GLN A 12 9.73 -1.13 -3.36
C GLN A 12 9.02 -0.67 -4.63
N LYS A 13 7.75 -0.27 -4.51
CA LYS A 13 6.95 0.16 -5.65
C LYS A 13 7.01 1.68 -5.88
N LEU A 14 7.63 2.41 -4.97
CA LEU A 14 7.68 3.87 -5.05
C LEU A 14 9.03 4.34 -5.56
N PRO A 15 9.06 5.45 -6.31
CA PRO A 15 10.32 6.01 -6.83
C PRO A 15 11.08 6.83 -5.79
N VAL A 16 10.63 6.86 -4.55
CA VAL A 16 11.29 7.62 -3.49
C VAL A 16 12.22 6.73 -2.69
N ALA A 17 13.35 7.29 -2.27
CA ALA A 17 14.39 6.55 -1.57
C ALA A 17 14.46 6.89 -0.07
N ARG A 18 13.37 7.40 0.49
CA ARG A 18 13.29 7.75 1.90
C ARG A 18 12.23 6.92 2.62
N ASP A 19 12.28 6.94 3.95
CA ASP A 19 11.24 6.26 4.72
C ASP A 19 9.89 6.91 4.50
N LEU A 20 8.85 6.08 4.57
CA LEU A 20 7.48 6.52 4.38
C LEU A 20 6.86 6.87 5.72
N GLY A 21 6.21 8.03 5.78
CA GLY A 21 5.41 8.40 6.94
C GLY A 21 4.10 7.64 6.95
N ASP A 22 3.60 7.32 8.14
CA ASP A 22 2.38 6.52 8.25
C ASP A 22 1.16 7.19 7.66
N SER A 23 1.13 8.51 7.65
CA SER A 23 -0.01 9.29 7.18
C SER A 23 0.21 9.95 5.82
N GLU A 24 1.32 9.66 5.17
CA GLU A 24 1.60 10.23 3.85
C GLU A 24 0.68 9.62 2.79
N ASN A 25 0.22 10.46 1.88
CA ASN A 25 -0.62 10.01 0.77
C ASN A 25 0.27 9.27 -0.24
N LEU A 26 0.08 7.96 -0.35
CA LEU A 26 0.93 7.13 -1.20
C LEU A 26 0.76 7.44 -2.68
N LEU A 27 -0.41 7.91 -3.08
CA LEU A 27 -0.64 8.30 -4.48
C LEU A 27 0.20 9.52 -4.86
N GLU A 28 0.34 10.46 -3.93
CA GLU A 28 1.16 11.65 -4.15
C GLU A 28 2.64 11.31 -4.23
N LEU A 29 3.05 10.23 -3.59
CA LEU A 29 4.43 9.77 -3.62
C LEU A 29 4.78 9.01 -4.90
N GLY A 30 3.79 8.72 -5.73
CA GLY A 30 4.04 8.06 -7.01
C GLY A 30 3.45 6.67 -7.14
N LEU A 31 2.72 6.20 -6.15
CA LEU A 31 2.07 4.88 -6.23
C LEU A 31 0.87 4.98 -7.16
N SER A 32 0.87 4.21 -8.24
CA SER A 32 -0.21 4.28 -9.23
C SER A 32 -1.37 3.36 -8.83
N SER A 33 -2.55 3.65 -9.37
CA SER A 33 -3.72 2.81 -9.12
C SER A 33 -3.52 1.40 -9.67
N LEU A 34 -2.79 1.27 -10.77
CA LEU A 34 -2.48 -0.05 -11.32
C LEU A 34 -1.62 -0.86 -10.34
N THR A 35 -0.64 -0.21 -9.71
CA THR A 35 0.20 -0.88 -8.71
C THR A 35 -0.65 -1.31 -7.52
N ILE A 36 -1.57 -0.44 -7.08
CA ILE A 36 -2.47 -0.78 -5.97
C ILE A 36 -3.31 -1.99 -6.32
N MET A 37 -3.83 -2.05 -7.54
CA MET A 37 -4.61 -3.18 -8.00
C MET A 37 -3.82 -4.49 -7.95
N ARG A 38 -2.57 -4.43 -8.36
CA ARG A 38 -1.68 -5.61 -8.30
C ARG A 38 -1.41 -6.04 -6.87
N LEU A 39 -1.23 -5.08 -5.96
CA LEU A 39 -1.04 -5.39 -4.54
C LEU A 39 -2.29 -6.04 -3.95
N VAL A 40 -3.47 -5.53 -4.29
CA VAL A 40 -4.72 -6.13 -3.83
C VAL A 40 -4.79 -7.59 -4.24
N ASN A 41 -4.53 -7.88 -5.52
CA ASN A 41 -4.58 -9.25 -6.02
C ASN A 41 -3.56 -10.15 -5.31
N GLN A 42 -2.35 -9.65 -5.10
CA GLN A 42 -1.29 -10.40 -4.44
C GLN A 42 -1.66 -10.71 -2.99
N TRP A 43 -2.15 -9.71 -2.26
CA TRP A 43 -2.52 -9.88 -0.86
C TRP A 43 -3.71 -10.80 -0.68
N ARG A 44 -4.69 -10.72 -1.58
CA ARG A 44 -5.85 -11.61 -1.52
C ARG A 44 -5.44 -13.07 -1.73
N LYS A 45 -4.46 -13.32 -2.57
CA LYS A 45 -3.93 -14.67 -2.76
C LYS A 45 -3.26 -15.20 -1.50
N GLN A 46 -2.77 -14.30 -0.65
CA GLN A 46 -2.15 -14.67 0.63
C GLN A 46 -3.17 -14.76 1.76
N GLY A 47 -4.44 -14.56 1.47
CA GLY A 47 -5.50 -14.65 2.46
C GLY A 47 -5.82 -13.33 3.15
N VAL A 48 -5.22 -12.23 2.72
CA VAL A 48 -5.49 -10.91 3.30
C VAL A 48 -6.78 -10.38 2.70
N LYS A 49 -7.69 -9.91 3.54
CA LYS A 49 -8.98 -9.39 3.10
C LYS A 49 -8.88 -7.90 2.83
N VAL A 50 -8.61 -7.54 1.60
CA VAL A 50 -8.54 -6.14 1.17
C VAL A 50 -9.32 -5.96 -0.13
N SER A 51 -9.70 -4.72 -0.43
CA SER A 51 -10.32 -4.39 -1.70
C SER A 51 -9.66 -3.13 -2.26
N PHE A 52 -9.72 -2.99 -3.58
CA PHE A 52 -9.16 -1.82 -4.25
C PHE A 52 -9.80 -0.53 -3.75
N GLY A 53 -11.14 -0.52 -3.65
CA GLY A 53 -11.85 0.67 -3.18
C GLY A 53 -11.47 1.07 -1.78
N SER A 54 -11.29 0.09 -0.90
CA SER A 54 -10.89 0.33 0.48
C SER A 54 -9.51 1.00 0.57
N LEU A 55 -8.55 0.52 -0.24
CA LEU A 55 -7.22 1.11 -0.25
C LEU A 55 -7.21 2.51 -0.84
N MET A 56 -8.06 2.76 -1.83
CA MET A 56 -8.14 4.08 -2.47
C MET A 56 -8.81 5.12 -1.60
N GLU A 57 -9.71 4.72 -0.71
CA GLU A 57 -10.38 5.64 0.21
C GLU A 57 -9.40 6.30 1.16
N ASN A 58 -8.39 5.56 1.59
CA ASN A 58 -7.40 6.05 2.53
C ASN A 58 -6.02 5.53 2.11
N PRO A 59 -5.40 6.16 1.11
CA PRO A 59 -4.15 5.67 0.52
C PRO A 59 -2.93 6.00 1.38
N THR A 60 -2.92 5.51 2.61
CA THR A 60 -1.82 5.68 3.56
C THR A 60 -1.50 4.34 4.20
N LEU A 61 -0.26 4.20 4.69
CA LEU A 61 0.13 2.98 5.40
C LEU A 61 -0.73 2.77 6.63
N GLU A 62 -1.00 3.84 7.35
CA GLU A 62 -1.85 3.80 8.54
C GLU A 62 -3.24 3.28 8.21
N GLY A 63 -3.83 3.73 7.12
CA GLY A 63 -5.14 3.28 6.69
C GLY A 63 -5.16 1.84 6.21
N TRP A 64 -4.07 1.39 5.62
CA TRP A 64 -3.99 0.05 5.05
C TRP A 64 -3.66 -1.03 6.08
N TRP A 65 -3.03 -0.63 7.19
CA TRP A 65 -2.59 -1.57 8.19
C TRP A 65 -3.73 -2.21 8.99
N ARG A 66 -4.84 -1.57 9.12
CA ARG A 66 -5.96 -2.00 9.97
C ARG A 66 -6.50 -3.39 9.66
#